data_a0caffc60dfdb5ed16f7be2b7df35a7b
#
_entry.id   a0caffc60dfdb5ed16f7be2b7df35a7b
#
_cell.length_a   1.000
_cell.length_b   1.000
_cell.length_c   1.000
_cell.angle_alpha   90.00
_cell.angle_beta   90.00
_cell.angle_gamma   90.00
#
_symmetry.space_group_name_H-M   'P 1'
#
loop_
_entity.id
_entity.type
_entity.pdbx_description
1 polymer ?
#
loop_
_entity_poly.entity_id
_entity_poly.type
_entity_poly.pdbx_seq_one_letter_code
_entity_poly.pdbx_strand_id
1 'polypeptide(L)'
;MKKTILIAATLCFCSMNMKAQDTTKEEGFVFTTVKENPITSIKNQNRSSTCWSFSALGFLESELLRMGKGEYDLSEMFVVHHTMTDRARNYVRYHGDSSFSPGGSFYDIMYCLKNYGLVPQEAMPGIMYGDSLPVHNELDAVAEAYTNAIAKGKLTKLTPVWQQGLSAIYDTYLGQCPEKFTYKGKEYTPKSFAESLGINPDDYVSLTSYTHHPFYTQFAIEIQDNWRNGLSWNLPLDEFMAVMDNAVKKGYTFAWGSDVSAVSYTHLTLPTTE
;
A
#
# COMPACT_ATOMS: atom_id res chain seq x y z
N MET A 1 -55.30 -64.60 -18.13
CA MET A 1 -54.62 -64.20 -19.42
C MET A 1 -54.37 -62.72 -19.39
N LYS A 2 -53.17 -62.30 -19.03
CA LYS A 2 -52.80 -60.90 -18.96
C LYS A 2 -51.85 -60.60 -20.13
N LYS A 3 -52.24 -59.68 -20.99
CA LYS A 3 -51.40 -59.24 -22.14
C LYS A 3 -50.52 -58.11 -21.67
N THR A 4 -49.22 -58.35 -21.74
CA THR A 4 -48.19 -57.33 -21.49
C THR A 4 -47.95 -56.59 -22.78
N ILE A 5 -48.18 -55.29 -22.78
CA ILE A 5 -47.87 -54.37 -23.91
C ILE A 5 -46.49 -53.79 -23.63
N LEU A 6 -45.58 -54.05 -24.54
CA LEU A 6 -44.21 -53.53 -24.56
C LEU A 6 -44.24 -52.22 -25.31
N ILE A 7 -44.01 -51.12 -24.67
CA ILE A 7 -43.84 -49.79 -25.31
C ILE A 7 -42.35 -49.55 -25.54
N ALA A 8 -41.93 -49.58 -26.78
CA ALA A 8 -40.58 -49.20 -27.16
C ALA A 8 -40.54 -47.66 -27.28
N ALA A 9 -39.84 -47.04 -26.36
CA ALA A 9 -39.57 -45.60 -26.45
C ALA A 9 -38.35 -45.36 -27.34
N THR A 10 -38.59 -44.83 -28.53
CA THR A 10 -37.57 -44.42 -29.49
C THR A 10 -37.04 -43.06 -29.02
N LEU A 11 -35.85 -43.01 -28.43
CA LEU A 11 -35.13 -41.77 -28.13
C LEU A 11 -34.55 -41.22 -29.43
N CYS A 12 -35.21 -40.17 -29.95
CA CYS A 12 -34.67 -39.34 -31.02
C CYS A 12 -33.57 -38.42 -30.45
N PHE A 13 -32.30 -38.76 -30.65
CA PHE A 13 -31.18 -37.85 -30.40
C PHE A 13 -31.19 -36.76 -31.46
N CYS A 14 -31.81 -35.62 -31.18
CA CYS A 14 -31.55 -34.39 -31.92
C CYS A 14 -30.19 -33.86 -31.47
N SER A 15 -29.15 -34.14 -32.26
CA SER A 15 -27.88 -33.43 -32.17
C SER A 15 -28.10 -31.98 -32.59
N MET A 16 -28.43 -31.14 -31.61
CA MET A 16 -28.31 -29.67 -31.80
C MET A 16 -26.82 -29.36 -31.91
N ASN A 17 -26.38 -29.08 -33.13
CA ASN A 17 -25.15 -28.35 -33.38
C ASN A 17 -25.31 -26.95 -32.77
N MET A 18 -25.00 -26.79 -31.47
CA MET A 18 -24.71 -25.47 -30.91
C MET A 18 -23.41 -25.01 -31.59
N LYS A 19 -23.54 -24.22 -32.66
CA LYS A 19 -22.46 -23.35 -33.05
C LYS A 19 -22.16 -22.47 -31.85
N ALA A 20 -20.97 -22.66 -31.27
CA ALA A 20 -20.43 -21.68 -30.34
C ALA A 20 -20.51 -20.32 -31.06
N GLN A 21 -21.28 -19.42 -30.50
CA GLN A 21 -21.31 -18.05 -30.93
C GLN A 21 -19.88 -17.56 -30.79
N ASP A 22 -19.23 -17.25 -31.90
CA ASP A 22 -17.95 -16.56 -31.92
C ASP A 22 -18.18 -15.26 -31.10
N THR A 23 -17.77 -15.28 -29.84
CA THR A 23 -17.66 -14.05 -29.06
C THR A 23 -16.62 -13.24 -29.82
N THR A 24 -17.07 -12.21 -30.52
CA THR A 24 -16.21 -11.14 -31.02
C THR A 24 -15.30 -10.75 -29.86
N LYS A 25 -14.01 -11.13 -29.95
CA LYS A 25 -12.99 -10.59 -29.07
C LYS A 25 -13.11 -9.07 -29.22
N GLU A 26 -13.58 -8.40 -28.18
CA GLU A 26 -13.39 -6.97 -28.11
C GLU A 26 -11.89 -6.77 -28.30
N GLU A 27 -11.50 -6.08 -29.36
CA GLU A 27 -10.12 -5.71 -29.58
C GLU A 27 -9.73 -4.75 -28.45
N GLY A 28 -9.13 -5.30 -27.39
CA GLY A 28 -8.58 -4.51 -26.29
C GLY A 28 -7.48 -3.59 -26.81
N PHE A 29 -7.10 -2.61 -26.00
CA PHE A 29 -5.99 -1.71 -26.33
C PHE A 29 -4.71 -2.52 -26.59
N VAL A 30 -4.03 -2.24 -27.69
CA VAL A 30 -2.71 -2.80 -28.00
C VAL A 30 -1.66 -1.84 -27.50
N PHE A 31 -0.88 -2.26 -26.49
CA PHE A 31 0.20 -1.46 -25.93
C PHE A 31 1.55 -1.89 -26.49
N THR A 32 2.40 -0.91 -26.75
CA THR A 32 3.80 -1.14 -27.10
C THR A 32 4.67 -0.64 -25.95
N THR A 33 5.54 -1.49 -25.43
CA THR A 33 6.48 -1.10 -24.37
C THR A 33 7.48 -0.08 -24.93
N VAL A 34 7.47 1.13 -24.40
CA VAL A 34 8.40 2.21 -24.77
C VAL A 34 9.65 2.16 -23.91
N LYS A 35 9.48 1.91 -22.60
CA LYS A 35 10.55 1.81 -21.63
C LYS A 35 10.12 0.93 -20.47
N GLU A 36 11.02 0.05 -20.06
CA GLU A 36 10.87 -0.78 -18.87
C GLU A 36 12.03 -0.50 -17.92
N ASN A 37 11.72 -0.21 -16.67
CA ASN A 37 12.70 -0.03 -15.61
C ASN A 37 12.67 -1.25 -14.68
N PRO A 38 13.81 -1.67 -14.10
CA PRO A 38 13.84 -2.81 -13.20
C PRO A 38 13.05 -2.50 -11.93
N ILE A 39 12.27 -3.48 -11.50
CA ILE A 39 11.49 -3.47 -10.25
C ILE A 39 11.78 -4.77 -9.48
N THR A 40 11.51 -4.78 -8.18
CA THR A 40 11.49 -5.99 -7.36
C THR A 40 10.21 -6.80 -7.61
N SER A 41 10.09 -7.97 -7.01
CA SER A 41 8.90 -8.81 -7.12
C SER A 41 7.65 -8.07 -6.61
N ILE A 42 6.53 -8.26 -7.31
CA ILE A 42 5.23 -7.71 -6.89
C ILE A 42 4.76 -8.43 -5.63
N LYS A 43 4.37 -7.65 -4.62
CA LYS A 43 3.91 -8.15 -3.33
C LYS A 43 2.40 -8.05 -3.20
N ASN A 44 1.82 -8.97 -2.44
CA ASN A 44 0.38 -9.02 -2.21
C ASN A 44 0.02 -8.49 -0.83
N GLN A 45 -0.57 -7.30 -0.77
CA GLN A 45 -1.08 -6.74 0.49
C GLN A 45 -2.32 -7.45 1.04
N ASN A 46 -3.00 -8.25 0.22
CA ASN A 46 -4.25 -8.92 0.55
C ASN A 46 -5.27 -7.95 1.22
N ARG A 47 -5.74 -8.26 2.43
CA ARG A 47 -6.75 -7.49 3.19
C ARG A 47 -6.13 -6.65 4.31
N SER A 48 -5.01 -5.98 4.05
CA SER A 48 -4.32 -5.18 5.06
C SER A 48 -4.66 -3.69 5.02
N SER A 49 -5.25 -3.21 3.93
CA SER A 49 -5.52 -1.76 3.73
C SER A 49 -4.25 -0.89 3.78
N THR A 50 -3.09 -1.49 3.46
CA THR A 50 -1.77 -0.85 3.58
C THR A 50 -1.06 -0.65 2.23
N CYS A 51 -1.84 -0.51 1.13
CA CYS A 51 -1.32 -0.29 -0.22
C CYS A 51 -0.29 0.83 -0.31
N TRP A 52 -0.45 1.88 0.49
CA TRP A 52 0.47 3.01 0.58
C TRP A 52 1.88 2.58 1.02
N SER A 53 1.99 1.63 1.97
CA SER A 53 3.28 1.10 2.44
C SER A 53 3.91 0.19 1.38
N PHE A 54 3.14 -0.74 0.81
CA PHE A 54 3.61 -1.64 -0.24
C PHE A 54 4.10 -0.89 -1.48
N SER A 55 3.31 0.08 -1.97
CA SER A 55 3.67 0.86 -3.16
C SER A 55 4.92 1.71 -2.94
N ALA A 56 5.02 2.35 -1.78
CA ALA A 56 6.15 3.24 -1.51
C ALA A 56 7.44 2.48 -1.20
N LEU A 57 7.37 1.34 -0.52
CA LEU A 57 8.57 0.50 -0.33
C LEU A 57 9.00 -0.14 -1.65
N GLY A 58 8.07 -0.63 -2.49
CA GLY A 58 8.39 -1.10 -3.83
C GLY A 58 9.06 -0.02 -4.71
N PHE A 59 8.66 1.25 -4.55
CA PHE A 59 9.34 2.38 -5.16
C PHE A 59 10.79 2.53 -4.62
N LEU A 60 11.01 2.49 -3.31
CA LEU A 60 12.35 2.57 -2.72
C LEU A 60 13.23 1.37 -3.10
N GLU A 61 12.67 0.17 -3.18
CA GLU A 61 13.36 -1.03 -3.63
C GLU A 61 13.82 -0.90 -5.09
N SER A 62 12.96 -0.35 -5.97
CA SER A 62 13.30 -0.04 -7.36
C SER A 62 14.42 1.01 -7.44
N GLU A 63 14.41 1.99 -6.56
CA GLU A 63 15.48 2.99 -6.47
C GLU A 63 16.81 2.36 -6.02
N LEU A 64 16.79 1.42 -5.10
CA LEU A 64 17.99 0.65 -4.70
C LEU A 64 18.55 -0.16 -5.86
N LEU A 65 17.69 -0.77 -6.69
CA LEU A 65 18.13 -1.44 -7.93
C LEU A 65 18.79 -0.43 -8.88
N ARG A 66 18.18 0.71 -9.11
CA ARG A 66 18.72 1.78 -9.97
C ARG A 66 20.07 2.29 -9.45
N MET A 67 20.24 2.40 -8.14
CA MET A 67 21.49 2.82 -7.48
C MET A 67 22.58 1.73 -7.50
N GLY A 68 22.29 0.55 -8.04
CA GLY A 68 23.23 -0.58 -8.05
C GLY A 68 23.48 -1.22 -6.68
N LYS A 69 22.59 -1.01 -5.72
CA LYS A 69 22.68 -1.57 -4.36
C LYS A 69 22.26 -3.05 -4.31
N GLY A 70 21.62 -3.57 -5.36
CA GLY A 70 21.04 -4.88 -5.44
C GLY A 70 19.59 -4.93 -4.97
N GLU A 71 19.05 -6.14 -4.90
CA GLU A 71 17.66 -6.39 -4.52
C GLU A 71 17.54 -6.41 -2.99
N TYR A 72 16.52 -5.69 -2.51
CA TYR A 72 16.09 -5.64 -1.12
C TYR A 72 14.60 -5.96 -1.05
N ASP A 73 14.22 -6.56 0.05
CA ASP A 73 12.82 -6.80 0.45
C ASP A 73 12.62 -6.10 1.80
N LEU A 74 11.93 -4.97 1.79
CA LEU A 74 11.75 -4.09 2.94
C LEU A 74 10.42 -4.41 3.65
N SER A 75 10.41 -4.37 4.98
CA SER A 75 9.22 -4.67 5.77
C SER A 75 8.18 -3.55 5.72
N GLU A 76 7.05 -3.80 5.08
CA GLU A 76 5.91 -2.89 5.07
C GLU A 76 5.32 -2.73 6.47
N MET A 77 5.31 -3.81 7.25
CA MET A 77 4.66 -3.83 8.57
C MET A 77 5.46 -3.10 9.64
N PHE A 78 6.76 -2.97 9.48
CA PHE A 78 7.58 -2.06 10.30
C PHE A 78 7.13 -0.60 10.12
N VAL A 79 6.92 -0.19 8.89
CA VAL A 79 6.46 1.17 8.56
C VAL A 79 5.02 1.37 9.05
N VAL A 80 4.14 0.38 8.83
CA VAL A 80 2.74 0.41 9.28
C VAL A 80 2.68 0.56 10.81
N HIS A 81 3.43 -0.25 11.56
CA HIS A 81 3.45 -0.20 13.03
C HIS A 81 3.79 1.21 13.55
N HIS A 82 4.87 1.80 13.06
CA HIS A 82 5.29 3.14 13.48
C HIS A 82 4.31 4.22 13.04
N THR A 83 3.84 4.16 11.80
CA THR A 83 2.90 5.14 11.25
C THR A 83 1.58 5.13 12.00
N MET A 84 1.02 3.96 12.26
CA MET A 84 -0.27 3.84 12.96
C MET A 84 -0.17 4.25 14.42
N THR A 85 0.95 3.95 15.08
CA THR A 85 1.22 4.43 16.45
C THR A 85 1.30 5.96 16.50
N ASP A 86 1.97 6.59 15.55
CA ASP A 86 2.05 8.05 15.44
C ASP A 86 0.68 8.67 15.12
N ARG A 87 -0.07 8.05 14.17
CA ARG A 87 -1.40 8.52 13.78
C ARG A 87 -2.39 8.47 14.95
N ALA A 88 -2.33 7.42 15.76
CA ALA A 88 -3.12 7.33 16.99
C ALA A 88 -2.76 8.45 17.98
N ARG A 89 -1.47 8.76 18.13
CA ARG A 89 -1.03 9.88 18.98
C ARG A 89 -1.56 11.20 18.47
N ASN A 90 -1.56 11.41 17.16
CA ASN A 90 -2.16 12.59 16.53
C ASN A 90 -3.67 12.64 16.79
N TYR A 91 -4.38 11.56 16.57
CA TYR A 91 -5.82 11.43 16.78
C TYR A 91 -6.22 11.76 18.24
N VAL A 92 -5.48 11.24 19.20
CA VAL A 92 -5.73 11.54 20.63
C VAL A 92 -5.48 13.02 20.95
N ARG A 93 -4.44 13.63 20.36
CA ARG A 93 -4.16 15.08 20.55
C ARG A 93 -5.23 15.96 19.93
N TYR A 94 -5.90 15.51 18.88
CA TYR A 94 -7.05 16.18 18.27
C TYR A 94 -8.38 15.79 18.90
N HIS A 95 -8.36 15.13 20.05
CA HIS A 95 -9.57 14.70 20.79
C HIS A 95 -10.53 13.84 19.95
N GLY A 96 -10.01 13.14 18.95
CA GLY A 96 -10.81 12.31 18.05
C GLY A 96 -11.42 13.05 16.86
N ASP A 97 -11.03 14.31 16.62
CA ASP A 97 -11.54 15.14 15.52
C ASP A 97 -10.66 15.07 14.25
N SER A 98 -9.70 14.15 14.19
CA SER A 98 -8.96 13.81 12.98
C SER A 98 -9.31 12.39 12.51
N SER A 99 -8.74 11.94 11.40
CA SER A 99 -8.94 10.57 10.94
C SER A 99 -7.96 9.60 11.61
N PHE A 100 -8.49 8.47 12.10
CA PHE A 100 -7.70 7.31 12.48
C PHE A 100 -8.23 6.10 11.68
N SER A 101 -7.59 5.83 10.55
CA SER A 101 -7.92 4.78 9.60
C SER A 101 -6.63 4.09 9.14
N PRO A 102 -6.68 2.87 8.59
CA PRO A 102 -5.48 2.12 8.18
C PRO A 102 -4.75 2.70 6.96
N GLY A 103 -5.36 3.65 6.24
CA GLY A 103 -4.74 4.36 5.13
C GLY A 103 -3.52 5.17 5.55
N GLY A 104 -2.75 5.61 4.58
CA GLY A 104 -1.56 6.44 4.79
C GLY A 104 -1.08 7.03 3.47
N SER A 105 -0.01 7.82 3.53
CA SER A 105 0.57 8.46 2.36
C SER A 105 2.02 8.01 2.13
N PHE A 106 2.53 8.24 0.94
CA PHE A 106 3.95 8.01 0.64
C PHE A 106 4.89 8.86 1.51
N TYR A 107 4.37 9.96 2.05
CA TYR A 107 5.10 10.81 2.98
C TYR A 107 5.39 10.10 4.31
N ASP A 108 4.53 9.18 4.74
CA ASP A 108 4.74 8.39 5.95
C ASP A 108 5.98 7.51 5.87
N ILE A 109 6.30 6.98 4.68
CA ILE A 109 7.49 6.14 4.48
C ILE A 109 8.77 6.99 4.59
N MET A 110 8.78 8.17 3.97
CA MET A 110 9.92 9.09 4.08
C MET A 110 10.10 9.56 5.52
N TYR A 111 9.01 9.81 6.23
CA TYR A 111 9.03 10.12 7.66
C TYR A 111 9.57 8.95 8.49
N CYS A 112 9.12 7.72 8.21
CA CYS A 112 9.60 6.52 8.90
C CYS A 112 11.10 6.31 8.66
N LEU A 113 11.55 6.35 7.42
CA LEU A 113 12.96 6.27 7.03
C LEU A 113 13.81 7.29 7.82
N LYS A 114 13.36 8.53 7.89
CA LYS A 114 14.07 9.62 8.56
C LYS A 114 14.07 9.48 10.09
N ASN A 115 12.98 9.03 10.70
CA ASN A 115 12.80 9.08 12.15
C ASN A 115 12.97 7.72 12.85
N TYR A 116 12.59 6.61 12.21
CA TYR A 116 12.63 5.27 12.78
C TYR A 116 13.64 4.36 12.08
N GLY A 117 13.97 4.63 10.83
CA GLY A 117 14.76 3.76 9.97
C GLY A 117 13.89 2.80 9.17
N LEU A 118 14.50 1.72 8.69
CA LEU A 118 13.84 0.62 7.98
C LEU A 118 14.42 -0.70 8.42
N VAL A 119 13.72 -1.80 8.14
CA VAL A 119 14.21 -3.15 8.36
C VAL A 119 13.89 -4.03 7.14
N PRO A 120 14.66 -5.09 6.88
CA PRO A 120 14.28 -6.05 5.85
C PRO A 120 13.06 -6.88 6.28
N GLN A 121 12.31 -7.40 5.32
CA GLN A 121 11.11 -8.21 5.54
C GLN A 121 11.38 -9.41 6.47
N GLU A 122 12.54 -10.05 6.34
CA GLU A 122 12.90 -11.19 7.19
C GLU A 122 13.07 -10.84 8.68
N ALA A 123 13.37 -9.56 9.01
CA ALA A 123 13.49 -9.10 10.39
C ALA A 123 12.15 -8.77 11.04
N MET A 124 11.13 -8.44 10.25
CA MET A 124 9.76 -8.19 10.71
C MET A 124 8.76 -8.60 9.63
N PRO A 125 8.40 -9.88 9.53
CA PRO A 125 7.43 -10.36 8.53
C PRO A 125 6.03 -9.77 8.67
N GLY A 126 5.64 -9.37 9.88
CA GLY A 126 4.39 -8.63 10.12
C GLY A 126 3.12 -9.48 10.09
N ILE A 127 3.21 -10.79 10.25
CA ILE A 127 2.08 -11.72 10.27
C ILE A 127 2.26 -12.69 11.43
N MET A 128 1.70 -12.37 12.61
CA MET A 128 1.88 -13.17 13.83
C MET A 128 0.65 -14.03 14.16
N TYR A 129 -0.36 -14.03 13.30
CA TYR A 129 -1.66 -14.69 13.53
C TYR A 129 -1.88 -15.95 12.69
N GLY A 130 -0.82 -16.49 12.09
CA GLY A 130 -0.82 -17.82 11.44
C GLY A 130 -1.27 -17.86 9.98
N ASP A 131 -1.63 -16.72 9.38
CA ASP A 131 -1.93 -16.59 7.96
C ASP A 131 -0.66 -16.50 7.11
N SER A 132 -0.77 -16.73 5.81
CA SER A 132 0.32 -16.57 4.84
C SER A 132 0.35 -15.18 4.19
N LEU A 133 -0.73 -14.42 4.28
CA LEU A 133 -0.90 -13.08 3.72
C LEU A 133 -1.48 -12.13 4.77
N PRO A 134 -1.20 -10.82 4.68
CA PRO A 134 -1.71 -9.84 5.64
C PRO A 134 -3.25 -9.77 5.66
N VAL A 135 -3.86 -9.83 6.85
CA VAL A 135 -5.30 -9.64 7.08
C VAL A 135 -5.47 -8.77 8.33
N HIS A 136 -5.84 -7.52 8.18
CA HIS A 136 -5.85 -6.55 9.28
C HIS A 136 -7.24 -6.15 9.77
N ASN A 137 -8.32 -6.76 9.27
CA ASN A 137 -9.68 -6.40 9.67
C ASN A 137 -9.89 -6.41 11.20
N GLU A 138 -9.35 -7.43 11.90
CA GLU A 138 -9.44 -7.53 13.36
C GLU A 138 -8.52 -6.52 14.04
N LEU A 139 -7.26 -6.42 13.59
CA LEU A 139 -6.30 -5.44 14.09
C LEU A 139 -6.84 -4.01 13.99
N ASP A 140 -7.36 -3.64 12.82
CA ASP A 140 -7.89 -2.29 12.58
C ASP A 140 -9.06 -1.99 13.51
N ALA A 141 -10.00 -2.94 13.66
CA ALA A 141 -11.16 -2.78 14.53
C ALA A 141 -10.76 -2.63 16.01
N VAL A 142 -9.82 -3.45 16.49
CA VAL A 142 -9.33 -3.39 17.88
C VAL A 142 -8.55 -2.11 18.13
N ALA A 143 -7.65 -1.74 17.22
CA ALA A 143 -6.84 -0.52 17.35
C ALA A 143 -7.72 0.74 17.32
N GLU A 144 -8.72 0.78 16.44
CA GLU A 144 -9.69 1.87 16.37
C GLU A 144 -10.51 1.97 17.65
N ALA A 145 -11.09 0.86 18.12
CA ALA A 145 -11.89 0.84 19.35
C ALA A 145 -11.08 1.29 20.56
N TYR A 146 -9.85 0.79 20.69
CA TYR A 146 -8.94 1.18 21.76
C TYR A 146 -8.63 2.68 21.71
N THR A 147 -8.23 3.17 20.55
CA THR A 147 -7.83 4.59 20.37
C THR A 147 -9.02 5.53 20.57
N ASN A 148 -10.22 5.15 20.10
CA ASN A 148 -11.46 5.89 20.35
C ASN A 148 -11.81 5.96 21.84
N ALA A 149 -11.65 4.88 22.59
CA ALA A 149 -11.88 4.88 24.03
C ALA A 149 -10.95 5.87 24.76
N ILE A 150 -9.72 6.02 24.29
CA ILE A 150 -8.76 6.98 24.84
C ILE A 150 -9.10 8.43 24.41
N ALA A 151 -9.35 8.65 23.12
CA ALA A 151 -9.55 9.99 22.55
C ALA A 151 -10.89 10.63 22.95
N LYS A 152 -11.97 9.82 22.96
CA LYS A 152 -13.36 10.27 23.16
C LYS A 152 -13.94 9.86 24.51
N GLY A 153 -13.21 9.07 25.30
CA GLY A 153 -13.64 8.66 26.64
C GLY A 153 -13.74 9.84 27.60
N LYS A 154 -14.68 9.77 28.55
CA LYS A 154 -14.80 10.74 29.64
C LYS A 154 -13.73 10.50 30.69
N LEU A 155 -12.46 10.68 30.33
CA LEU A 155 -11.32 10.44 31.21
C LEU A 155 -10.96 11.72 31.97
N THR A 156 -10.81 11.64 33.30
CA THR A 156 -10.37 12.76 34.13
C THR A 156 -8.88 13.01 33.99
N LYS A 157 -8.10 12.01 33.60
CA LYS A 157 -6.65 12.09 33.41
C LYS A 157 -6.22 11.07 32.32
N LEU A 158 -5.44 11.54 31.37
CA LEU A 158 -4.77 10.71 30.39
C LEU A 158 -3.35 10.40 30.88
N THR A 159 -3.01 9.12 30.95
CA THR A 159 -1.65 8.67 31.30
C THR A 159 -0.91 8.21 30.05
N PRO A 160 0.44 8.25 30.00
CA PRO A 160 1.20 7.81 28.82
C PRO A 160 1.11 6.29 28.57
N VAL A 161 0.60 5.50 29.52
CA VAL A 161 0.49 4.04 29.44
C VAL A 161 -0.37 3.58 28.25
N TRP A 162 -1.34 4.39 27.81
CA TRP A 162 -2.17 4.05 26.66
C TRP A 162 -1.35 3.81 25.37
N GLN A 163 -0.23 4.54 25.21
CA GLN A 163 0.64 4.34 24.03
C GLN A 163 1.29 2.94 24.05
N GLN A 164 1.70 2.49 25.24
CA GLN A 164 2.26 1.14 25.42
C GLN A 164 1.17 0.08 25.16
N GLY A 165 -0.05 0.30 25.62
CA GLY A 165 -1.20 -0.59 25.34
C GLY A 165 -1.51 -0.70 23.86
N LEU A 166 -1.50 0.41 23.13
CA LEU A 166 -1.70 0.40 21.69
C LEU A 166 -0.53 -0.28 20.97
N SER A 167 0.71 0.02 21.35
CA SER A 167 1.88 -0.66 20.78
C SER A 167 1.81 -2.17 20.98
N ALA A 168 1.40 -2.63 22.16
CA ALA A 168 1.23 -4.05 22.43
C ALA A 168 0.16 -4.73 21.55
N ILE A 169 -0.90 -3.99 21.16
CA ILE A 169 -1.87 -4.49 20.16
C ILE A 169 -1.14 -4.70 18.83
N TYR A 170 -0.45 -3.71 18.30
CA TYR A 170 0.31 -3.85 17.05
C TYR A 170 1.39 -4.92 17.14
N ASP A 171 2.14 -4.99 18.26
CA ASP A 171 3.15 -6.04 18.51
C ASP A 171 2.55 -7.44 18.45
N THR A 172 1.31 -7.63 18.93
CA THR A 172 0.63 -8.92 18.92
C THR A 172 0.30 -9.40 17.51
N TYR A 173 -0.10 -8.51 16.62
CA TYR A 173 -0.52 -8.86 15.26
C TYR A 173 0.63 -8.78 14.25
N LEU A 174 1.50 -7.78 14.38
CA LEU A 174 2.55 -7.50 13.39
C LEU A 174 3.94 -7.96 13.84
N GLY A 175 4.11 -8.28 15.12
CA GLY A 175 5.40 -8.50 15.74
C GLY A 175 6.03 -7.21 16.28
N GLN A 176 6.98 -7.38 17.19
CA GLN A 176 7.70 -6.25 17.78
C GLN A 176 8.66 -5.64 16.77
N CYS A 177 8.71 -4.32 16.73
CA CYS A 177 9.74 -3.63 15.96
C CYS A 177 11.11 -3.96 16.54
N PRO A 178 12.04 -4.55 15.77
CA PRO A 178 13.33 -4.97 16.29
C PRO A 178 14.22 -3.75 16.63
N GLU A 179 14.81 -3.75 17.82
CA GLU A 179 15.86 -2.77 18.17
C GLU A 179 17.16 -3.06 17.42
N LYS A 180 17.47 -4.36 17.24
CA LYS A 180 18.62 -4.89 16.51
C LYS A 180 18.24 -6.15 15.76
N PHE A 181 18.89 -6.39 14.64
CA PHE A 181 18.72 -7.59 13.83
C PHE A 181 19.99 -7.90 13.02
N THR A 182 20.10 -9.13 12.56
CA THR A 182 21.19 -9.54 11.65
C THR A 182 20.65 -9.65 10.23
N TYR A 183 21.29 -8.99 9.28
CA TYR A 183 20.97 -9.09 7.86
C TYR A 183 22.25 -9.32 7.05
N LYS A 184 22.25 -10.36 6.21
CA LYS A 184 23.42 -10.76 5.40
C LYS A 184 24.71 -10.85 6.24
N GLY A 185 24.61 -11.42 7.48
CA GLY A 185 25.74 -11.66 8.37
C GLY A 185 26.24 -10.42 9.13
N LYS A 186 25.61 -9.29 9.04
CA LYS A 186 25.96 -8.06 9.76
C LYS A 186 24.83 -7.62 10.70
N GLU A 187 25.19 -7.20 11.93
CA GLU A 187 24.23 -6.62 12.89
C GLU A 187 23.90 -5.17 12.52
N TYR A 188 22.61 -4.85 12.61
CA TYR A 188 22.06 -3.51 12.35
C TYR A 188 21.05 -3.12 13.42
N THR A 189 20.89 -1.83 13.63
CA THR A 189 19.66 -1.20 14.11
C THR A 189 18.83 -0.75 12.90
N PRO A 190 17.52 -0.50 13.04
CA PRO A 190 16.72 0.04 11.92
C PRO A 190 17.32 1.31 11.29
N LYS A 191 17.89 2.19 12.10
CA LYS A 191 18.59 3.41 11.65
C LYS A 191 19.84 3.10 10.84
N SER A 192 20.75 2.29 11.39
CA SER A 192 22.00 1.96 10.71
C SER A 192 21.76 1.14 9.43
N PHE A 193 20.69 0.36 9.37
CA PHE A 193 20.29 -0.32 8.15
C PHE A 193 19.82 0.68 7.10
N ALA A 194 18.90 1.59 7.46
CA ALA A 194 18.43 2.64 6.57
C ALA A 194 19.60 3.50 6.03
N GLU A 195 20.54 3.89 6.87
CA GLU A 195 21.74 4.62 6.46
C GLU A 195 22.59 3.81 5.46
N SER A 196 22.71 2.49 5.64
CA SER A 196 23.47 1.62 4.74
C SER A 196 22.87 1.49 3.34
N LEU A 197 21.55 1.71 3.21
CA LEU A 197 20.86 1.74 1.91
C LEU A 197 21.30 2.95 1.08
N GLY A 198 21.68 4.05 1.73
CA GLY A 198 22.14 5.27 1.06
C GLY A 198 21.01 6.07 0.43
N ILE A 199 19.76 5.82 0.84
CA ILE A 199 18.60 6.63 0.45
C ILE A 199 18.55 7.85 1.35
N ASN A 200 18.58 9.04 0.74
CA ASN A 200 18.36 10.30 1.46
C ASN A 200 16.91 10.75 1.26
N PRO A 201 16.06 10.76 2.30
CA PRO A 201 14.65 11.15 2.15
C PRO A 201 14.45 12.60 1.68
N ASP A 202 15.45 13.47 1.83
CA ASP A 202 15.37 14.86 1.40
C ASP A 202 15.60 15.03 -0.13
N ASP A 203 16.01 13.97 -0.85
CA ASP A 203 16.16 13.95 -2.31
C ASP A 203 14.84 13.66 -3.05
N TYR A 204 13.77 13.38 -2.33
CA TYR A 204 12.48 13.02 -2.89
C TYR A 204 11.48 14.15 -2.75
N VAL A 205 10.70 14.36 -3.80
CA VAL A 205 9.67 15.40 -3.84
C VAL A 205 8.32 14.80 -4.16
N SER A 206 7.26 15.35 -3.56
CA SER A 206 5.89 15.06 -3.93
C SER A 206 5.42 16.10 -4.95
N LEU A 207 4.82 15.64 -6.04
CA LEU A 207 4.26 16.47 -7.11
C LEU A 207 2.77 16.23 -7.22
N THR A 208 2.04 17.24 -7.65
CA THR A 208 0.60 17.18 -7.92
C THR A 208 0.20 18.17 -8.99
N SER A 209 -1.04 18.08 -9.49
CA SER A 209 -1.59 19.02 -10.46
C SER A 209 -3.05 19.33 -10.12
N TYR A 210 -3.26 20.46 -9.42
CA TYR A 210 -4.60 20.93 -9.03
C TYR A 210 -4.81 22.38 -9.43
N THR A 211 -5.93 22.69 -10.05
CA THR A 211 -6.26 24.03 -10.57
C THR A 211 -6.77 25.00 -9.50
N HIS A 212 -7.14 24.52 -8.31
CA HIS A 212 -7.64 25.35 -7.21
C HIS A 212 -6.54 25.94 -6.31
N HIS A 213 -5.29 25.54 -6.53
CA HIS A 213 -4.10 26.14 -5.91
C HIS A 213 -3.19 26.75 -6.97
N PRO A 214 -2.42 27.81 -6.64
CA PRO A 214 -1.45 28.39 -7.56
C PRO A 214 -0.41 27.35 -8.01
N PHE A 215 -0.10 27.33 -9.31
CA PHE A 215 1.00 26.53 -9.82
C PHE A 215 2.35 27.05 -9.34
N TYR A 216 3.35 26.18 -9.30
CA TYR A 216 4.72 26.42 -8.84
C TYR A 216 4.83 26.83 -7.37
N THR A 217 3.82 26.45 -6.57
CA THR A 217 3.82 26.60 -5.11
C THR A 217 3.64 25.23 -4.44
N GLN A 218 3.93 25.16 -3.16
CA GLN A 218 3.67 23.97 -2.36
C GLN A 218 2.39 24.15 -1.55
N PHE A 219 1.62 23.08 -1.42
CA PHE A 219 0.50 22.99 -0.49
C PHE A 219 0.35 21.56 0.03
N ALA A 220 -0.33 21.38 1.13
CA ALA A 220 -0.72 20.07 1.63
C ALA A 220 -2.00 19.64 0.94
N ILE A 221 -1.97 18.48 0.26
CA ILE A 221 -3.19 17.89 -0.32
C ILE A 221 -4.14 17.55 0.83
N GLU A 222 -5.37 18.05 0.77
CA GLU A 222 -6.37 18.02 1.85
C GLU A 222 -7.15 16.68 1.83
N ILE A 223 -6.45 15.59 1.99
CA ILE A 223 -7.03 14.25 2.14
C ILE A 223 -6.68 13.68 3.52
N GLN A 224 -7.55 12.82 4.04
CA GLN A 224 -7.40 12.25 5.39
C GLN A 224 -6.09 11.47 5.58
N ASP A 225 -5.57 10.88 4.51
CA ASP A 225 -4.34 10.09 4.55
C ASP A 225 -3.07 10.96 4.56
N ASN A 226 -3.18 12.23 4.18
CA ASN A 226 -2.10 13.22 4.35
C ASN A 226 -2.14 13.87 5.76
N TRP A 227 -2.36 13.08 6.79
CA TRP A 227 -2.53 13.53 8.17
C TRP A 227 -1.28 14.21 8.78
N ARG A 228 -0.12 14.03 8.17
CA ARG A 228 1.12 14.76 8.53
C ARG A 228 1.23 16.11 7.83
N ASN A 229 0.28 16.48 6.97
CA ASN A 229 0.30 17.69 6.15
C ASN A 229 1.57 17.81 5.29
N GLY A 230 2.01 16.68 4.71
CA GLY A 230 3.12 16.65 3.75
C GLY A 230 2.84 17.56 2.56
N LEU A 231 3.84 18.34 2.14
CA LEU A 231 3.69 19.32 1.07
C LEU A 231 3.99 18.70 -0.28
N SER A 232 3.19 19.07 -1.29
CA SER A 232 3.41 18.71 -2.69
C SER A 232 3.60 19.95 -3.54
N TRP A 233 4.52 19.91 -4.49
CA TRP A 233 4.65 20.94 -5.51
C TRP A 233 3.52 20.84 -6.52
N ASN A 234 2.84 21.92 -6.78
CA ASN A 234 1.74 22.00 -7.73
C ASN A 234 2.25 22.44 -9.10
N LEU A 235 2.07 21.61 -10.12
CA LEU A 235 2.51 21.88 -11.49
C LEU A 235 1.32 21.88 -12.46
N PRO A 236 1.40 22.60 -13.58
CA PRO A 236 0.49 22.37 -14.69
C PRO A 236 0.52 20.90 -15.13
N LEU A 237 -0.62 20.36 -15.57
CA LEU A 237 -0.75 18.94 -15.90
C LEU A 237 0.27 18.49 -16.96
N ASP A 238 0.47 19.28 -18.00
CA ASP A 238 1.42 18.94 -19.07
C ASP A 238 2.86 18.87 -18.56
N GLU A 239 3.25 19.76 -17.66
CA GLU A 239 4.58 19.74 -17.04
C GLU A 239 4.72 18.58 -16.06
N PHE A 240 3.68 18.30 -15.26
CA PHE A 240 3.62 17.14 -14.38
C PHE A 240 3.82 15.84 -15.16
N MET A 241 3.10 15.65 -16.27
CA MET A 241 3.27 14.51 -17.16
C MET A 241 4.66 14.44 -17.79
N ALA A 242 5.21 15.60 -18.21
CA ALA A 242 6.56 15.65 -18.77
C ALA A 242 7.65 15.24 -17.76
N VAL A 243 7.46 15.58 -16.47
CA VAL A 243 8.37 15.13 -15.40
C VAL A 243 8.31 13.62 -15.23
N MET A 244 7.11 13.03 -15.21
CA MET A 244 6.92 11.58 -15.11
C MET A 244 7.58 10.86 -16.29
N ASP A 245 7.31 11.29 -17.52
CA ASP A 245 7.92 10.76 -18.74
C ASP A 245 9.45 10.81 -18.70
N ASN A 246 9.99 11.95 -18.29
CA ASN A 246 11.44 12.14 -18.20
C ASN A 246 12.06 11.25 -17.11
N ALA A 247 11.39 11.08 -15.97
CA ALA A 247 11.82 10.19 -14.89
C ALA A 247 11.94 8.74 -15.42
N VAL A 248 10.89 8.22 -16.05
CA VAL A 248 10.87 6.85 -16.59
C VAL A 248 11.95 6.67 -17.66
N LYS A 249 12.09 7.63 -18.60
CA LYS A 249 13.13 7.59 -19.66
C LYS A 249 14.54 7.56 -19.08
N LYS A 250 14.77 8.21 -17.94
CA LYS A 250 16.06 8.25 -17.23
C LYS A 250 16.30 7.05 -16.30
N GLY A 251 15.37 6.10 -16.22
CA GLY A 251 15.51 4.90 -15.42
C GLY A 251 14.96 5.01 -14.00
N TYR A 252 14.28 6.12 -13.67
CA TYR A 252 13.60 6.25 -12.37
C TYR A 252 12.20 5.64 -12.43
N THR A 253 11.75 5.16 -11.30
CA THR A 253 10.34 4.87 -11.03
C THR A 253 9.74 6.02 -10.22
N PHE A 254 8.44 5.99 -9.97
CA PHE A 254 7.76 6.91 -9.06
C PHE A 254 6.61 6.20 -8.36
N ALA A 255 6.32 6.60 -7.14
CA ALA A 255 5.14 6.16 -6.43
C ALA A 255 3.95 7.03 -6.87
N TRP A 256 2.86 6.40 -7.28
CA TRP A 256 1.67 7.07 -7.81
C TRP A 256 0.46 6.83 -6.91
N GLY A 257 -0.14 7.90 -6.43
CA GLY A 257 -1.41 7.90 -5.72
C GLY A 257 -2.53 8.44 -6.61
N SER A 258 -3.64 7.71 -6.72
CA SER A 258 -4.81 8.13 -7.49
C SER A 258 -6.09 7.58 -6.87
N ASP A 259 -7.24 8.15 -7.26
CA ASP A 259 -8.55 7.63 -6.89
C ASP A 259 -8.87 6.39 -7.73
N VAL A 260 -8.73 5.22 -7.11
CA VAL A 260 -9.02 3.93 -7.75
C VAL A 260 -10.52 3.69 -7.96
N SER A 261 -11.39 4.49 -7.34
CA SER A 261 -12.84 4.42 -7.54
C SER A 261 -13.32 5.22 -8.76
N ALA A 262 -12.47 6.07 -9.33
CA ALA A 262 -12.80 6.83 -10.52
C ALA A 262 -13.09 5.90 -11.71
N VAL A 263 -14.21 6.10 -12.38
CA VAL A 263 -14.67 5.24 -13.50
C VAL A 263 -13.62 5.15 -14.60
N SER A 264 -12.97 6.26 -14.94
CA SER A 264 -11.89 6.29 -15.93
C SER A 264 -10.69 5.43 -15.53
N TYR A 265 -10.34 5.39 -14.24
CA TYR A 265 -9.28 4.55 -13.73
C TYR A 265 -9.63 3.06 -13.87
N THR A 266 -10.82 2.66 -13.41
CA THR A 266 -11.26 1.26 -13.42
C THR A 266 -11.45 0.71 -14.83
N HIS A 267 -11.85 1.54 -15.79
CA HIS A 267 -12.06 1.10 -17.18
C HIS A 267 -10.82 1.14 -18.05
N LEU A 268 -9.80 1.94 -17.70
CA LEU A 268 -8.61 2.12 -18.54
C LEU A 268 -7.36 1.41 -18.01
N THR A 269 -7.27 1.13 -16.71
CA THR A 269 -6.02 0.74 -16.07
C THR A 269 -6.01 -0.60 -15.37
N LEU A 270 -7.15 -1.24 -15.19
CA LEU A 270 -7.18 -2.58 -14.62
C LEU A 270 -7.23 -3.62 -15.75
N PRO A 271 -6.10 -4.26 -16.10
CA PRO A 271 -6.20 -5.61 -16.62
C PRO A 271 -6.83 -6.43 -15.49
N THR A 272 -8.02 -6.95 -15.72
CA THR A 272 -8.59 -7.98 -14.86
C THR A 272 -7.61 -9.15 -14.84
N THR A 273 -6.77 -9.22 -13.84
CA THR A 273 -6.13 -10.47 -13.49
C THR A 273 -7.15 -11.23 -12.68
N GLU A 274 -7.75 -12.23 -13.30
CA GLU A 274 -8.41 -13.32 -12.59
C GLU A 274 -7.46 -14.00 -11.62
#